data_ef12f1e6b189c519698de82701452ff7
#
_entry.id   ef12f1e6b189c519698de82701452ff7
#
_cell.length_a   1.000
_cell.length_b   1.000
_cell.length_c   1.000
_cell.angle_alpha   90.00
_cell.angle_beta   90.00
_cell.angle_gamma   90.00
#
_symmetry.space_group_name_H-M   'P 1'
#
loop_
_entity.id
_entity.type
_entity.pdbx_description
1 polymer ?
#
loop_
_entity_poly.entity_id
_entity_poly.type
_entity_poly.pdbx_seq_one_letter_code
_entity_poly.pdbx_strand_id
1 'polypeptide(L)'
;MVLDACVLANFSLCDTLLRLAEPPQLFEPKWSEEIIQETTGTLELKLGWPHSLTAHFEKELRAHFSEAWISGYELSIPKMTNNEKDRHIVAAAVHGEAGIIVTLNLRHFRPEHLATWGVRALHPQSFLVEVFRQEQGVVLTKLDQQATDRRRSLSQLLNILNATVPDFVAVVSAAISR
;
A
#
# COMPACT_ATOMS: atom_id res chain seq x y z
N MET A 1 -6.15 -6.92 1.84
CA MET A 1 -5.34 -6.74 0.62
C MET A 1 -3.86 -6.74 0.94
N VAL A 2 -2.99 -7.18 0.02
CA VAL A 2 -1.53 -7.09 0.21
C VAL A 2 -1.02 -5.76 -0.36
N LEU A 3 -0.19 -5.06 0.42
CA LEU A 3 0.55 -3.88 -0.01
C LEU A 3 1.98 -4.30 -0.38
N ASP A 4 2.36 -4.07 -1.63
CA ASP A 4 3.69 -4.38 -2.15
C ASP A 4 4.77 -3.42 -1.59
N ALA A 5 6.00 -3.87 -1.45
CA ALA A 5 7.14 -3.10 -0.95
C ALA A 5 7.35 -1.76 -1.69
N CYS A 6 7.14 -1.72 -3.01
CA CYS A 6 7.24 -0.48 -3.79
C CYS A 6 6.19 0.57 -3.40
N VAL A 7 5.04 0.16 -2.86
CA VAL A 7 3.99 1.05 -2.33
C VAL A 7 4.34 1.52 -0.93
N LEU A 8 4.78 0.60 -0.06
CA LEU A 8 5.17 0.91 1.31
C LEU A 8 6.42 1.81 1.38
N ALA A 9 7.36 1.66 0.45
CA ALA A 9 8.54 2.51 0.36
C ALA A 9 8.25 3.94 -0.17
N ASN A 10 7.07 4.19 -0.73
CA ASN A 10 6.62 5.55 -1.09
C ASN A 10 5.98 6.22 0.12
N PHE A 11 6.76 6.98 0.87
CA PHE A 11 6.41 7.46 2.21
C PHE A 11 5.05 8.18 2.28
N SER A 12 4.77 9.14 1.40
CA SER A 12 3.51 9.89 1.45
C SER A 12 2.30 9.02 1.07
N LEU A 13 2.46 8.13 0.10
CA LEU A 13 1.43 7.17 -0.29
C LEU A 13 1.20 6.12 0.80
N CYS A 14 2.27 5.59 1.39
CA CYS A 14 2.23 4.66 2.50
C CYS A 14 1.46 5.25 3.69
N ASP A 15 1.81 6.48 4.12
CA ASP A 15 1.12 7.20 5.20
C ASP A 15 -0.38 7.36 4.89
N THR A 16 -0.74 7.73 3.64
CA THR A 16 -2.15 7.82 3.22
C THR A 16 -2.86 6.46 3.38
N LEU A 17 -2.27 5.39 2.85
CA LEU A 17 -2.88 4.05 2.89
C LEU A 17 -3.01 3.52 4.33
N LEU A 18 -1.99 3.68 5.16
CA LEU A 18 -2.03 3.23 6.55
C LEU A 18 -3.10 3.98 7.35
N ARG A 19 -3.25 5.29 7.15
CA ARG A 19 -4.33 6.08 7.80
C ARG A 19 -5.72 5.63 7.37
N LEU A 20 -5.91 5.24 6.11
CA LEU A 20 -7.18 4.69 5.62
C LEU A 20 -7.46 3.28 6.15
N ALA A 21 -6.43 2.58 6.61
CA ALA A 21 -6.51 1.28 7.27
C ALA A 21 -6.71 1.37 8.80
N GLU A 22 -6.57 2.56 9.41
CA GLU A 22 -6.92 2.82 10.80
C GLU A 22 -8.41 3.18 10.95
N PRO A 23 -8.98 3.06 12.17
CA PRO A 23 -10.39 3.43 12.41
C PRO A 23 -10.75 4.88 11.99
N PRO A 24 -11.89 5.09 11.31
CA PRO A 24 -12.76 4.08 10.73
C PRO A 24 -12.07 3.38 9.55
N GLN A 25 -11.91 2.06 9.69
CA GLN A 25 -11.11 1.26 8.76
C GLN A 25 -11.84 1.08 7.43
N LEU A 26 -11.19 1.44 6.30
CA LEU A 26 -11.75 1.29 4.97
C LEU A 26 -11.30 0.01 4.28
N PHE A 27 -10.21 -0.60 4.74
CA PHE A 27 -9.71 -1.89 4.27
C PHE A 27 -8.72 -2.50 5.26
N GLU A 28 -8.49 -3.80 5.16
CA GLU A 28 -7.50 -4.53 5.94
C GLU A 28 -6.19 -4.63 5.14
N PRO A 29 -5.10 -3.96 5.58
CA PRO A 29 -3.79 -4.12 4.96
C PRO A 29 -3.18 -5.46 5.37
N LYS A 30 -2.39 -6.05 4.47
CA LYS A 30 -1.61 -7.26 4.75
C LYS A 30 -0.24 -7.17 4.10
N TRP A 31 0.74 -7.77 4.73
CA TRP A 31 2.12 -7.93 4.24
C TRP A 31 2.79 -9.12 4.88
N SER A 32 3.89 -9.57 4.32
CA SER A 32 4.76 -10.57 4.91
C SER A 32 6.04 -9.94 5.45
N GLU A 33 6.80 -10.70 6.22
CA GLU A 33 8.13 -10.31 6.68
C GLU A 33 9.04 -9.93 5.51
N GLU A 34 9.01 -10.71 4.41
CA GLU A 34 9.81 -10.47 3.21
C GLU A 34 9.45 -9.15 2.54
N ILE A 35 8.16 -8.82 2.44
CA ILE A 35 7.70 -7.52 1.90
C ILE A 35 8.24 -6.36 2.75
N ILE A 36 8.24 -6.49 4.08
CA ILE A 36 8.75 -5.43 4.96
C ILE A 36 10.28 -5.33 4.86
N GLN A 37 11.01 -6.44 4.75
CA GLN A 37 12.46 -6.43 4.52
C GLN A 37 12.82 -5.75 3.18
N GLU A 38 12.09 -6.02 2.11
CA GLU A 38 12.27 -5.32 0.83
C GLU A 38 11.97 -3.82 0.94
N THR A 39 10.94 -3.47 1.71
CA THR A 39 10.57 -2.08 1.98
C THR A 39 11.70 -1.35 2.70
N THR A 40 12.14 -1.89 3.85
CA THR A 40 13.21 -1.29 4.66
C THR A 40 14.53 -1.23 3.90
N GLY A 41 14.87 -2.29 3.16
CA GLY A 41 16.03 -2.31 2.27
C GLY A 41 15.97 -1.23 1.18
N THR A 42 14.79 -0.98 0.61
CA THR A 42 14.61 0.11 -0.37
C THR A 42 14.74 1.49 0.28
N LEU A 43 14.17 1.68 1.47
CA LEU A 43 14.27 2.93 2.22
C LEU A 43 15.74 3.24 2.58
N GLU A 44 16.50 2.26 3.04
CA GLU A 44 17.91 2.42 3.41
C GLU A 44 18.82 2.61 2.18
N LEU A 45 18.80 1.64 1.24
CA LEU A 45 19.77 1.58 0.16
C LEU A 45 19.51 2.57 -0.98
N LYS A 46 18.23 2.90 -1.24
CA LYS A 46 17.86 3.80 -2.36
C LYS A 46 17.47 5.19 -1.90
N LEU A 47 16.86 5.32 -0.73
CA LEU A 47 16.36 6.59 -0.22
C LEU A 47 17.22 7.17 0.91
N GLY A 48 18.25 6.44 1.36
CA GLY A 48 19.23 6.92 2.32
C GLY A 48 18.69 7.07 3.75
N TRP A 49 17.64 6.34 4.10
CA TRP A 49 17.12 6.37 5.46
C TRP A 49 18.11 5.72 6.43
N PRO A 50 18.33 6.31 7.61
CA PRO A 50 19.13 5.63 8.63
C PRO A 50 18.39 4.39 9.17
N HIS A 51 19.15 3.35 9.48
CA HIS A 51 18.60 2.09 10.02
C HIS A 51 17.71 2.29 11.26
N SER A 52 18.00 3.27 12.11
CA SER A 52 17.16 3.60 13.28
C SER A 52 15.74 4.02 12.89
N LEU A 53 15.58 4.68 11.73
CA LEU A 53 14.29 5.13 11.24
C LEU A 53 13.50 3.97 10.60
N THR A 54 14.14 3.08 9.86
CA THR A 54 13.50 1.89 9.30
C THR A 54 13.11 0.88 10.37
N ALA A 55 13.94 0.68 11.39
CA ALA A 55 13.61 -0.13 12.55
C ALA A 55 12.42 0.46 13.37
N HIS A 56 12.36 1.81 13.49
CA HIS A 56 11.20 2.47 14.10
C HIS A 56 9.93 2.25 13.25
N PHE A 57 10.02 2.44 11.94
CA PHE A 57 8.90 2.20 11.02
C PHE A 57 8.34 0.78 11.15
N GLU A 58 9.21 -0.24 11.13
CA GLU A 58 8.80 -1.63 11.32
C GLU A 58 8.15 -1.87 12.70
N LYS A 59 8.71 -1.28 13.75
CA LYS A 59 8.14 -1.37 15.11
C LYS A 59 6.73 -0.78 15.17
N GLU A 60 6.48 0.36 14.52
CA GLU A 60 5.15 0.98 14.46
C GLU A 60 4.16 0.10 13.68
N LEU A 61 4.60 -0.50 12.55
CA LEU A 61 3.75 -1.44 11.82
C LEU A 61 3.35 -2.64 12.68
N ARG A 62 4.28 -3.20 13.46
CA ARG A 62 3.99 -4.33 14.38
C ARG A 62 3.04 -3.93 15.51
N ALA A 63 3.20 -2.72 16.03
CA ALA A 63 2.38 -2.23 17.14
C ALA A 63 0.93 -1.89 16.72
N HIS A 64 0.76 -1.29 15.54
CA HIS A 64 -0.54 -0.78 15.10
C HIS A 64 -1.30 -1.71 14.13
N PHE A 65 -0.59 -2.65 13.47
CA PHE A 65 -1.14 -3.55 12.46
C PHE A 65 -0.72 -5.00 12.74
N SER A 66 -0.91 -5.49 13.97
CA SER A 66 -0.52 -6.86 14.38
C SER A 66 -1.18 -7.94 13.51
N GLU A 67 -2.42 -7.73 13.08
CA GLU A 67 -3.19 -8.67 12.25
C GLU A 67 -2.84 -8.63 10.75
N ALA A 68 -1.96 -7.70 10.34
CA ALA A 68 -1.59 -7.55 8.94
C ALA A 68 -0.51 -8.55 8.47
N TRP A 69 0.13 -9.26 9.41
CA TRP A 69 1.30 -10.09 9.14
C TRP A 69 0.92 -11.48 8.64
N ILE A 70 1.36 -11.82 7.43
CA ILE A 70 1.15 -13.14 6.82
C ILE A 70 2.43 -13.95 6.96
N SER A 71 2.29 -15.21 7.39
CA SER A 71 3.38 -16.20 7.49
C SER A 71 2.89 -17.56 7.00
N GLY A 72 3.80 -18.50 6.70
CA GLY A 72 3.46 -19.86 6.31
C GLY A 72 3.08 -20.04 4.84
N TYR A 73 3.33 -19.05 3.99
CA TYR A 73 3.03 -19.06 2.54
C TYR A 73 4.19 -19.62 1.69
N GLU A 74 5.36 -19.83 2.25
CA GLU A 74 6.63 -20.10 1.56
C GLU A 74 6.55 -21.37 0.67
N LEU A 75 5.87 -22.42 1.13
CA LEU A 75 5.66 -23.66 0.36
C LEU A 75 4.78 -23.45 -0.89
N SER A 76 4.09 -22.33 -0.98
CA SER A 76 3.26 -21.97 -2.12
C SER A 76 4.00 -21.15 -3.18
N ILE A 77 5.15 -20.54 -2.85
CA ILE A 77 5.95 -19.72 -3.78
C ILE A 77 6.26 -20.43 -5.10
N PRO A 78 6.73 -21.70 -5.11
CA PRO A 78 7.04 -22.40 -6.35
C PRO A 78 5.84 -22.64 -7.28
N LYS A 79 4.62 -22.54 -6.76
CA LYS A 79 3.37 -22.71 -7.54
C LYS A 79 2.97 -21.45 -8.29
N MET A 80 3.54 -20.30 -7.92
CA MET A 80 3.25 -19.01 -8.55
C MET A 80 3.97 -18.91 -9.90
N THR A 81 3.29 -18.37 -10.90
CA THR A 81 3.78 -18.28 -12.29
C THR A 81 4.08 -16.86 -12.75
N ASN A 82 3.87 -15.87 -11.90
CA ASN A 82 4.23 -14.47 -12.15
C ASN A 82 5.75 -14.25 -12.12
N ASN A 83 6.19 -12.99 -12.21
CA ASN A 83 7.62 -12.66 -12.14
C ASN A 83 8.27 -13.32 -10.90
N GLU A 84 9.41 -13.97 -11.10
CA GLU A 84 10.05 -14.82 -10.08
C GLU A 84 10.31 -14.08 -8.78
N LYS A 85 10.79 -12.83 -8.87
CA LYS A 85 11.09 -11.99 -7.70
C LYS A 85 9.87 -11.63 -6.86
N ASP A 86 8.68 -11.61 -7.48
CA ASP A 86 7.44 -11.18 -6.84
C ASP A 86 6.47 -12.35 -6.55
N ARG A 87 6.94 -13.61 -6.71
CA ARG A 87 6.12 -14.80 -6.42
C ARG A 87 5.71 -14.88 -4.95
N HIS A 88 6.59 -14.45 -4.05
CA HIS A 88 6.31 -14.42 -2.61
C HIS A 88 5.10 -13.51 -2.30
N ILE A 89 4.90 -12.41 -3.02
CA ILE A 89 3.78 -11.48 -2.83
C ILE A 89 2.45 -12.16 -3.21
N VAL A 90 2.43 -12.90 -4.34
CA VAL A 90 1.23 -13.64 -4.77
C VAL A 90 0.95 -14.80 -3.82
N ALA A 91 1.98 -15.54 -3.41
CA ALA A 91 1.84 -16.63 -2.45
C ALA A 91 1.30 -16.13 -1.10
N ALA A 92 1.82 -15.00 -0.60
CA ALA A 92 1.32 -14.34 0.60
C ALA A 92 -0.14 -13.90 0.43
N ALA A 93 -0.51 -13.30 -0.72
CA ALA A 93 -1.88 -12.87 -0.98
C ALA A 93 -2.86 -14.05 -0.96
N VAL A 94 -2.50 -15.16 -1.61
CA VAL A 94 -3.32 -16.39 -1.62
C VAL A 94 -3.47 -16.98 -0.22
N HIS A 95 -2.37 -17.12 0.51
CA HIS A 95 -2.36 -17.67 1.85
C HIS A 95 -3.13 -16.82 2.86
N GLY A 96 -2.96 -15.50 2.77
CA GLY A 96 -3.64 -14.52 3.61
C GLY A 96 -5.06 -14.16 3.16
N GLU A 97 -5.62 -14.91 2.18
CA GLU A 97 -6.98 -14.69 1.64
C GLU A 97 -7.19 -13.24 1.14
N ALA A 98 -6.14 -12.62 0.62
CA ALA A 98 -6.19 -11.27 0.10
C ALA A 98 -6.50 -11.28 -1.40
N GLY A 99 -7.72 -10.91 -1.76
CA GLY A 99 -8.15 -10.85 -3.17
C GLY A 99 -7.50 -9.73 -3.99
N ILE A 100 -6.75 -8.82 -3.37
CA ILE A 100 -6.13 -7.66 -4.04
C ILE A 100 -4.67 -7.54 -3.62
N ILE A 101 -3.79 -7.31 -4.60
CA ILE A 101 -2.42 -6.83 -4.43
C ILE A 101 -2.37 -5.39 -4.94
N VAL A 102 -1.93 -4.45 -4.10
CA VAL A 102 -1.70 -3.05 -4.50
C VAL A 102 -0.23 -2.86 -4.81
N THR A 103 0.11 -2.53 -6.04
CA THR A 103 1.49 -2.43 -6.54
C THR A 103 1.66 -1.33 -7.58
N LEU A 104 2.86 -0.74 -7.64
CA LEU A 104 3.28 0.16 -8.74
C LEU A 104 3.79 -0.63 -9.97
N ASN A 105 4.06 -1.94 -9.84
CA ASN A 105 4.68 -2.79 -10.85
C ASN A 105 3.69 -3.77 -11.49
N LEU A 106 2.54 -3.31 -11.99
CA LEU A 106 1.49 -4.17 -12.58
C LEU A 106 2.01 -5.17 -13.62
N ARG A 107 3.09 -4.84 -14.35
CA ARG A 107 3.69 -5.73 -15.37
C ARG A 107 4.17 -7.07 -14.79
N HIS A 108 4.47 -7.14 -13.48
CA HIS A 108 4.93 -8.35 -12.78
C HIS A 108 3.76 -9.21 -12.26
N PHE A 109 2.53 -8.66 -12.31
CA PHE A 109 1.32 -9.25 -11.76
C PHE A 109 0.21 -9.33 -12.83
N ARG A 110 0.54 -9.97 -13.97
CA ARG A 110 -0.40 -10.07 -15.10
C ARG A 110 -1.62 -10.90 -14.71
N PRO A 111 -2.82 -10.55 -15.21
CA PRO A 111 -4.07 -11.24 -14.87
C PRO A 111 -4.03 -12.76 -15.11
N GLU A 112 -3.36 -13.21 -16.19
CA GLU A 112 -3.23 -14.64 -16.52
C GLU A 112 -2.51 -15.46 -15.45
N HIS A 113 -1.65 -14.83 -14.64
CA HIS A 113 -0.95 -15.49 -13.53
C HIS A 113 -1.72 -15.46 -12.20
N LEU A 114 -2.67 -14.54 -12.06
CA LEU A 114 -3.39 -14.27 -10.83
C LEU A 114 -4.81 -14.84 -10.81
N ALA A 115 -5.47 -14.91 -11.96
CA ALA A 115 -6.88 -15.28 -12.06
C ALA A 115 -7.21 -16.65 -11.45
N THR A 116 -6.34 -17.64 -11.64
CA THR A 116 -6.48 -18.99 -11.05
C THR A 116 -6.55 -18.96 -9.52
N TRP A 117 -5.94 -17.94 -8.91
CA TRP A 117 -5.88 -17.78 -7.46
C TRP A 117 -6.96 -16.84 -6.89
N GLY A 118 -7.83 -16.30 -7.75
CA GLY A 118 -8.84 -15.33 -7.33
C GLY A 118 -8.25 -14.00 -6.86
N VAL A 119 -7.01 -13.70 -7.25
CA VAL A 119 -6.29 -12.47 -6.89
C VAL A 119 -6.24 -11.52 -8.08
N ARG A 120 -6.36 -10.24 -7.83
CA ARG A 120 -6.13 -9.17 -8.83
C ARG A 120 -5.09 -8.18 -8.33
N ALA A 121 -4.31 -7.62 -9.25
CA ALA A 121 -3.39 -6.54 -8.94
C ALA A 121 -3.98 -5.20 -9.36
N LEU A 122 -3.85 -4.19 -8.50
CA LEU A 122 -4.30 -2.82 -8.75
C LEU A 122 -3.14 -1.84 -8.55
N HIS A 123 -3.09 -0.82 -9.42
CA HIS A 123 -2.29 0.36 -9.13
C HIS A 123 -2.88 1.11 -7.93
N PRO A 124 -2.07 1.67 -7.01
CA PRO A 124 -2.57 2.44 -5.86
C PRO A 124 -3.57 3.53 -6.26
N GLN A 125 -3.38 4.16 -7.40
CA GLN A 125 -4.30 5.16 -7.96
C GLN A 125 -5.72 4.61 -8.14
N SER A 126 -5.85 3.47 -8.82
CA SER A 126 -7.16 2.86 -9.08
C SER A 126 -7.82 2.44 -7.77
N PHE A 127 -7.04 1.85 -6.87
CA PHE A 127 -7.50 1.46 -5.55
C PHE A 127 -8.02 2.66 -4.74
N LEU A 128 -7.23 3.74 -4.64
CA LEU A 128 -7.62 4.94 -3.89
C LEU A 128 -8.84 5.65 -4.49
N VAL A 129 -9.00 5.64 -5.82
CA VAL A 129 -10.20 6.17 -6.47
C VAL A 129 -11.44 5.33 -6.12
N GLU A 130 -11.33 4.00 -6.07
CA GLU A 130 -12.42 3.12 -5.63
C GLU A 130 -12.82 3.42 -4.18
N VAL A 131 -11.85 3.49 -3.26
CA VAL A 131 -12.07 3.82 -1.84
C VAL A 131 -12.70 5.20 -1.67
N PHE A 132 -12.20 6.20 -2.39
CA PHE A 132 -12.73 7.57 -2.33
C PHE A 132 -14.18 7.66 -2.79
N ARG A 133 -14.57 6.91 -3.83
CA ARG A 133 -15.96 6.89 -4.30
C ARG A 133 -16.91 6.26 -3.29
N GLN A 134 -16.45 5.32 -2.49
CA GLN A 134 -17.26 4.66 -1.46
C GLN A 134 -17.39 5.51 -0.19
N GLU A 135 -16.29 6.10 0.28
CA GLU A 135 -16.18 6.74 1.59
C GLU A 135 -15.50 8.11 1.53
N GLN A 136 -16.05 9.00 0.70
CA GLN A 136 -15.49 10.32 0.40
C GLN A 136 -15.18 11.15 1.65
N GLY A 137 -16.11 11.19 2.60
CA GLY A 137 -15.97 11.98 3.83
C GLY A 137 -14.83 11.48 4.72
N VAL A 138 -14.68 10.16 4.87
CA VAL A 138 -13.61 9.56 5.67
C VAL A 138 -12.26 9.85 5.01
N VAL A 139 -12.15 9.65 3.70
CA VAL A 139 -10.89 9.90 2.97
C VAL A 139 -10.46 11.35 3.09
N LEU A 140 -11.38 12.32 2.91
CA LEU A 140 -11.07 13.74 3.07
C LEU A 140 -10.58 14.07 4.49
N THR A 141 -11.24 13.54 5.51
CA THR A 141 -10.83 13.71 6.90
C THR A 141 -9.43 13.18 7.16
N LYS A 142 -9.13 11.96 6.66
CA LYS A 142 -7.81 11.33 6.83
C LYS A 142 -6.70 12.09 6.09
N LEU A 143 -6.98 12.62 4.89
CA LEU A 143 -6.03 13.45 4.15
C LEU A 143 -5.74 14.78 4.87
N ASP A 144 -6.75 15.42 5.46
CA ASP A 144 -6.58 16.65 6.23
C ASP A 144 -5.76 16.41 7.50
N GLN A 145 -6.03 15.31 8.22
CA GLN A 145 -5.23 14.86 9.35
C GLN A 145 -3.77 14.61 8.95
N GLN A 146 -3.54 13.88 7.85
CA GLN A 146 -2.20 13.63 7.34
C GLN A 146 -1.45 14.94 7.02
N ALA A 147 -2.12 15.88 6.35
CA ALA A 147 -1.53 17.16 6.03
C ALA A 147 -1.16 17.94 7.30
N THR A 148 -2.07 18.02 8.27
CA THR A 148 -1.87 18.72 9.55
C THR A 148 -0.71 18.12 10.34
N ASP A 149 -0.64 16.80 10.50
CA ASP A 149 0.44 16.11 11.23
C ASP A 149 1.80 16.31 10.56
N ARG A 150 1.81 16.46 9.24
CA ARG A 150 3.01 16.76 8.46
C ARG A 150 3.32 18.25 8.35
N ARG A 151 2.58 19.12 9.06
CA ARG A 151 2.70 20.58 9.02
C ARG A 151 2.60 21.13 7.60
N ARG A 152 1.65 20.63 6.82
CA ARG A 152 1.37 21.01 5.42
C ARG A 152 -0.09 21.37 5.25
N SER A 153 -0.38 22.14 4.20
CA SER A 153 -1.76 22.29 3.74
C SER A 153 -2.20 21.02 2.96
N LEU A 154 -3.51 20.78 2.88
CA LEU A 154 -4.06 19.71 2.06
C LEU A 154 -3.60 19.83 0.59
N SER A 155 -3.56 21.04 0.04
CA SER A 155 -3.06 21.30 -1.32
C SER A 155 -1.59 20.86 -1.49
N GLN A 156 -0.73 21.11 -0.51
CA GLN A 156 0.67 20.66 -0.56
C GLN A 156 0.78 19.14 -0.49
N LEU A 157 -0.04 18.47 0.32
CA LEU A 157 -0.09 17.01 0.37
C LEU A 157 -0.55 16.44 -0.97
N LEU A 158 -1.64 16.97 -1.54
CA LEU A 158 -2.15 16.55 -2.84
C LEU A 158 -1.12 16.73 -3.96
N ASN A 159 -0.36 17.82 -3.96
CA ASN A 159 0.73 18.02 -4.92
C ASN A 159 1.81 16.93 -4.82
N ILE A 160 2.14 16.47 -3.62
CA ILE A 160 3.10 15.37 -3.42
C ILE A 160 2.53 14.06 -3.94
N LEU A 161 1.29 13.75 -3.61
CA LEU A 161 0.61 12.52 -4.04
C LEU A 161 0.40 12.49 -5.56
N ASN A 162 0.26 13.65 -6.20
CA ASN A 162 0.04 13.77 -7.64
C ASN A 162 1.15 13.12 -8.49
N ALA A 163 2.37 13.02 -7.96
CA ALA A 163 3.47 12.35 -8.66
C ALA A 163 3.24 10.83 -8.85
N THR A 164 2.44 10.22 -7.98
CA THR A 164 2.24 8.76 -7.98
C THR A 164 0.78 8.37 -8.27
N VAL A 165 -0.18 9.18 -7.82
CA VAL A 165 -1.62 8.87 -7.90
C VAL A 165 -2.44 10.06 -8.45
N PRO A 166 -2.13 10.56 -9.68
CA PRO A 166 -2.73 11.78 -10.22
C PRO A 166 -4.26 11.72 -10.37
N ASP A 167 -4.83 10.60 -10.80
CA ASP A 167 -6.30 10.49 -10.95
C ASP A 167 -7.01 10.52 -9.59
N PHE A 168 -6.40 9.96 -8.54
CA PHE A 168 -6.92 10.09 -7.18
C PHE A 168 -6.91 11.55 -6.74
N VAL A 169 -5.80 12.26 -6.96
CA VAL A 169 -5.70 13.69 -6.65
C VAL A 169 -6.73 14.51 -7.43
N ALA A 170 -6.97 14.19 -8.70
CA ALA A 170 -7.95 14.88 -9.52
C ALA A 170 -9.38 14.72 -8.96
N VAL A 171 -9.80 13.51 -8.58
CA VAL A 171 -11.15 13.29 -8.03
C VAL A 171 -11.31 13.92 -6.64
N VAL A 172 -10.27 13.89 -5.80
CA VAL A 172 -10.26 14.58 -4.50
C VAL A 172 -10.38 16.10 -4.69
N SER A 173 -9.57 16.68 -5.56
CA SER A 173 -9.57 18.13 -5.83
C SER A 173 -10.93 18.60 -6.39
N ALA A 174 -11.55 17.83 -7.28
CA ALA A 174 -12.87 18.13 -7.80
C ALA A 174 -13.97 18.09 -6.72
N ALA A 175 -13.82 17.26 -5.71
CA ALA A 175 -14.76 17.17 -4.59
C ALA A 175 -14.64 18.34 -3.61
N ILE A 176 -13.43 18.84 -3.37
CA ILE A 176 -13.16 19.96 -2.46
C ILE A 176 -13.60 21.31 -3.07
N SER A 177 -13.61 21.39 -4.41
CA SER A 177 -13.95 22.63 -5.14
C SER A 177 -15.47 22.86 -5.31
N ARG A 178 -16.30 21.93 -4.84
CA ARG A 178 -17.77 22.02 -4.86
C ARG A 178 -18.33 22.60 -3.56
#